data_f3e7d02da583fde0077282ea8c2c15ac
#
_entry.id   f3e7d02da583fde0077282ea8c2c15ac
#
_cell.length_a   1.000
_cell.length_b   1.000
_cell.length_c   1.000
_cell.angle_alpha   90.00
_cell.angle_beta   90.00
_cell.angle_gamma   90.00
#
_symmetry.space_group_name_H-M   'P 1'
#
loop_
_entity.id
_entity.type
_entity.pdbx_description
1 polymer ?
#
loop_
_entity_poly.entity_id
_entity_poly.type
_entity_poly.pdbx_seq_one_letter_code
_entity_poly.pdbx_strand_id
1 'polypeptide(L)'
;MSIDKHKKYLLSITTLLTFALAALLAGCAGTSIERNSVPGLDINGKKLWVLVDDQKAYTGYTTKLDSLWKTYGEKNHLEIEYRKNEALALEPVSPKALMQECKDSYLLQTAVSGKSETTQYDASTGMVMGSSSEVEYTSVMYDCNTGKVVWKTILKTTGMELWAQSKLVKGIFKDFHENQILKEEK
;
A
#
# COMPACT_ATOMS: atom_id res chain seq x y z
N MET A 1 7.77 54.20 -18.87
CA MET A 1 6.84 53.44 -17.99
C MET A 1 6.47 52.05 -18.58
N SER A 2 7.38 51.35 -19.25
CA SER A 2 7.11 50.07 -19.93
C SER A 2 7.95 48.89 -19.44
N ILE A 3 9.04 49.11 -18.71
CA ILE A 3 10.03 48.06 -18.33
C ILE A 3 9.53 47.21 -17.15
N ASP A 4 8.68 47.75 -16.28
CA ASP A 4 8.19 47.03 -15.10
C ASP A 4 7.15 45.94 -15.41
N LYS A 5 6.39 46.07 -16.48
CA LYS A 5 5.41 45.04 -16.87
C LYS A 5 6.11 43.78 -17.39
N HIS A 6 7.16 43.92 -18.18
CA HIS A 6 7.91 42.74 -18.69
C HIS A 6 8.59 41.97 -17.59
N LYS A 7 9.14 42.61 -16.56
CA LYS A 7 9.73 41.92 -15.41
C LYS A 7 8.70 41.12 -14.60
N LYS A 8 7.50 41.63 -14.41
CA LYS A 8 6.42 40.91 -13.71
C LYS A 8 5.95 39.68 -14.49
N TYR A 9 5.84 39.77 -15.81
CA TYR A 9 5.46 38.61 -16.64
C TYR A 9 6.55 37.55 -16.67
N LEU A 10 7.85 37.94 -16.74
CA LEU A 10 8.94 36.96 -16.68
C LEU A 10 8.99 36.23 -15.33
N LEU A 11 8.79 36.94 -14.21
CA LEU A 11 8.76 36.32 -12.88
C LEU A 11 7.59 35.35 -12.72
N SER A 12 6.41 35.67 -13.30
CA SER A 12 5.23 34.82 -13.25
C SER A 12 5.41 33.53 -14.09
N ILE A 13 6.04 33.64 -15.26
CA ILE A 13 6.29 32.49 -16.13
C ILE A 13 7.32 31.54 -15.53
N THR A 14 8.40 32.07 -14.92
CA THR A 14 9.41 31.24 -14.26
C THR A 14 8.86 30.52 -13.04
N THR A 15 8.00 31.17 -12.23
CA THR A 15 7.35 30.51 -11.09
C THR A 15 6.35 29.44 -11.54
N LEU A 16 5.61 29.66 -12.63
CA LEU A 16 4.70 28.64 -13.16
C LEU A 16 5.46 27.42 -13.72
N LEU A 17 6.60 27.67 -14.39
CA LEU A 17 7.43 26.60 -14.96
C LEU A 17 8.09 25.75 -13.88
N THR A 18 8.54 26.37 -12.78
CA THR A 18 9.11 25.62 -11.64
C THR A 18 8.07 24.82 -10.89
N PHE A 19 6.83 25.30 -10.76
CA PHE A 19 5.73 24.52 -10.17
C PHE A 19 5.31 23.36 -11.07
N ALA A 20 5.25 23.54 -12.39
CA ALA A 20 4.95 22.48 -13.34
C ALA A 20 6.05 21.39 -13.37
N LEU A 21 7.33 21.80 -13.29
CA LEU A 21 8.44 20.86 -13.25
C LEU A 21 8.48 20.07 -11.93
N ALA A 22 8.17 20.71 -10.79
CA ALA A 22 8.05 20.06 -9.50
C ALA A 22 6.89 19.05 -9.46
N ALA A 23 5.76 19.35 -10.10
CA ALA A 23 4.63 18.45 -10.22
C ALA A 23 4.93 17.23 -11.10
N LEU A 24 5.73 17.39 -12.16
CA LEU A 24 6.18 16.29 -13.00
C LEU A 24 7.19 15.36 -12.30
N LEU A 25 8.02 15.89 -11.41
CA LEU A 25 8.98 15.10 -10.63
C LEU A 25 8.31 14.36 -9.45
N ALA A 26 7.20 14.85 -8.92
CA ALA A 26 6.43 14.16 -7.89
C ALA A 26 5.64 12.94 -8.41
N GLY A 27 5.52 12.78 -9.74
CA GLY A 27 4.75 11.70 -10.38
C GLY A 27 5.44 10.34 -10.48
N CYS A 28 6.74 10.23 -10.14
CA CYS A 28 7.51 9.00 -10.38
C CYS A 28 7.52 7.97 -9.24
N ALA A 29 6.70 8.12 -8.20
CA ALA A 29 6.54 7.06 -7.20
C ALA A 29 5.46 6.08 -7.66
N GLY A 30 5.78 5.21 -8.59
CA GLY A 30 4.86 4.23 -9.17
C GLY A 30 4.33 3.25 -8.12
N THR A 31 3.03 3.02 -8.13
CA THR A 31 2.41 1.87 -7.48
C THR A 31 1.73 1.06 -8.56
N SER A 32 2.10 -0.21 -8.73
CA SER A 32 1.40 -1.12 -9.61
C SER A 32 0.64 -2.15 -8.79
N ILE A 33 -0.55 -2.51 -9.24
CA ILE A 33 -1.41 -3.50 -8.59
C ILE A 33 -1.80 -4.54 -9.63
N GLU A 34 -1.43 -5.79 -9.37
CA GLU A 34 -1.93 -6.96 -10.08
C GLU A 34 -2.89 -7.70 -9.17
N ARG A 35 -4.08 -8.03 -9.65
CA ARG A 35 -5.10 -8.67 -8.82
C ARG A 35 -5.89 -9.75 -9.52
N ASN A 36 -6.50 -10.61 -8.69
CA ASN A 36 -7.54 -11.54 -9.08
C ASN A 36 -8.59 -11.62 -7.96
N SER A 37 -9.87 -11.64 -8.31
CA SER A 37 -10.98 -11.73 -7.36
C SER A 37 -12.12 -12.57 -7.90
N VAL A 38 -12.88 -13.20 -7.01
CA VAL A 38 -14.14 -13.87 -7.40
C VAL A 38 -15.20 -12.82 -7.75
N PRO A 39 -16.02 -13.08 -8.79
CA PRO A 39 -17.11 -12.17 -9.16
C PRO A 39 -18.10 -12.00 -8.01
N GLY A 40 -18.57 -10.77 -7.77
CA GLY A 40 -19.58 -10.46 -6.77
C GLY A 40 -19.10 -10.53 -5.32
N LEU A 41 -17.79 -10.51 -5.08
CA LEU A 41 -17.24 -10.39 -3.74
C LEU A 41 -17.73 -9.08 -3.10
N ASP A 42 -18.32 -9.18 -1.91
CA ASP A 42 -18.86 -8.05 -1.14
C ASP A 42 -18.48 -8.24 0.34
N ILE A 43 -17.73 -7.27 0.89
CA ILE A 43 -17.28 -7.28 2.28
C ILE A 43 -18.01 -6.25 3.15
N ASN A 44 -19.04 -5.56 2.61
CA ASN A 44 -19.80 -4.58 3.37
C ASN A 44 -20.48 -5.22 4.59
N GLY A 45 -20.43 -4.53 5.71
CA GLY A 45 -20.99 -5.00 6.98
C GLY A 45 -20.33 -6.27 7.54
N LYS A 46 -19.18 -6.66 6.98
CA LYS A 46 -18.38 -7.78 7.48
C LYS A 46 -17.16 -7.25 8.24
N LYS A 47 -16.68 -8.04 9.17
CA LYS A 47 -15.39 -7.80 9.82
C LYS A 47 -14.25 -8.29 8.93
N LEU A 48 -13.19 -7.52 8.79
CA LEU A 48 -11.98 -7.93 8.10
C LEU A 48 -10.87 -8.23 9.11
N TRP A 49 -10.48 -9.48 9.17
CA TRP A 49 -9.31 -9.90 9.93
C TRP A 49 -8.07 -9.69 9.07
N VAL A 50 -7.08 -8.97 9.57
CA VAL A 50 -5.84 -8.69 8.87
C VAL A 50 -4.69 -9.37 9.59
N LEU A 51 -4.08 -10.35 8.95
CA LEU A 51 -2.86 -11.01 9.42
C LEU A 51 -1.67 -10.50 8.61
N VAL A 52 -0.69 -9.91 9.29
CA VAL A 52 0.56 -9.49 8.66
C VAL A 52 1.69 -10.42 9.07
N ASP A 53 2.32 -11.04 8.09
CA ASP A 53 3.53 -11.82 8.31
C ASP A 53 4.75 -10.90 8.28
N ASP A 54 5.37 -10.74 9.45
CA ASP A 54 6.54 -9.88 9.64
C ASP A 54 7.83 -10.70 9.64
N GLN A 55 8.45 -10.81 8.49
CA GLN A 55 9.77 -11.43 8.38
C GLN A 55 10.83 -10.45 8.90
N LYS A 56 11.78 -10.92 9.70
CA LYS A 56 12.86 -10.12 10.30
C LYS A 56 13.56 -9.17 9.31
N ALA A 57 13.76 -9.64 8.07
CA ALA A 57 14.41 -8.86 7.02
C ALA A 57 13.57 -7.64 6.56
N TYR A 58 12.28 -7.61 6.88
CA TYR A 58 11.33 -6.63 6.37
C TYR A 58 10.54 -5.89 7.46
N THR A 59 10.97 -5.98 8.71
CA THR A 59 10.26 -5.39 9.87
C THR A 59 9.97 -3.90 9.68
N GLY A 60 10.89 -3.13 9.08
CA GLY A 60 10.67 -1.72 8.79
C GLY A 60 9.48 -1.45 7.85
N TYR A 61 9.08 -2.44 7.04
CA TYR A 61 7.94 -2.34 6.10
C TYR A 61 6.60 -2.78 6.68
N THR A 62 6.55 -3.14 7.96
CA THR A 62 5.34 -3.63 8.64
C THR A 62 4.99 -2.90 9.93
N THR A 63 5.88 -2.03 10.42
CA THR A 63 5.80 -1.41 11.76
C THR A 63 4.55 -0.56 12.02
N LYS A 64 3.99 0.08 11.00
CA LYS A 64 2.82 0.97 11.12
C LYS A 64 1.55 0.40 10.51
N LEU A 65 1.57 -0.83 10.03
CA LEU A 65 0.41 -1.41 9.35
C LEU A 65 -0.81 -1.50 10.26
N ASP A 66 -0.66 -1.80 11.56
CA ASP A 66 -1.78 -1.82 12.51
C ASP A 66 -2.55 -0.49 12.51
N SER A 67 -1.85 0.61 12.77
CA SER A 67 -2.49 1.93 12.82
C SER A 67 -3.07 2.36 11.47
N LEU A 68 -2.42 2.02 10.37
CA LEU A 68 -2.91 2.32 9.03
C LEU A 68 -4.20 1.53 8.72
N TRP A 69 -4.22 0.22 8.98
CA TRP A 69 -5.40 -0.60 8.75
C TRP A 69 -6.59 -0.11 9.57
N LYS A 70 -6.41 0.18 10.87
CA LYS A 70 -7.46 0.73 11.73
C LYS A 70 -7.98 2.08 11.21
N THR A 71 -7.08 3.01 10.88
CA THR A 71 -7.46 4.33 10.34
C THR A 71 -8.26 4.23 9.02
N TYR A 72 -7.82 3.37 8.11
CA TYR A 72 -8.54 3.18 6.84
C TYR A 72 -9.84 2.40 7.03
N GLY A 73 -9.88 1.42 7.96
CA GLY A 73 -11.10 0.73 8.35
C GLY A 73 -12.16 1.70 8.86
N GLU A 74 -11.82 2.55 9.83
CA GLU A 74 -12.71 3.57 10.38
C GLU A 74 -13.26 4.51 9.29
N LYS A 75 -12.39 4.98 8.38
CA LYS A 75 -12.81 5.86 7.28
C LYS A 75 -13.78 5.20 6.29
N ASN A 76 -13.76 3.89 6.21
CA ASN A 76 -14.55 3.12 5.25
C ASN A 76 -15.63 2.28 5.94
N HIS A 77 -15.93 2.56 7.21
CA HIS A 77 -16.94 1.84 8.01
C HIS A 77 -16.76 0.32 8.01
N LEU A 78 -15.49 -0.12 7.93
CA LEU A 78 -15.09 -1.53 7.96
C LEU A 78 -14.43 -1.86 9.29
N GLU A 79 -14.98 -2.80 10.04
CA GLU A 79 -14.37 -3.27 11.29
C GLU A 79 -13.11 -4.07 10.98
N ILE A 80 -11.97 -3.67 11.54
CA ILE A 80 -10.67 -4.31 11.34
C ILE A 80 -10.20 -4.99 12.62
N GLU A 81 -9.93 -6.28 12.54
CA GLU A 81 -9.20 -7.04 13.56
C GLU A 81 -7.78 -7.34 13.08
N TYR A 82 -6.79 -6.69 13.69
CA TYR A 82 -5.40 -6.81 13.25
C TYR A 82 -4.62 -7.81 14.09
N ARG A 83 -3.86 -8.68 13.42
CA ARG A 83 -2.91 -9.63 14.01
C ARG A 83 -1.58 -9.54 13.25
N LYS A 84 -0.50 -9.76 13.96
CA LYS A 84 0.85 -9.75 13.40
C LYS A 84 1.59 -11.02 13.79
N ASN A 85 2.17 -11.70 12.81
CA ASN A 85 3.15 -12.74 13.03
C ASN A 85 4.54 -12.12 13.09
N GLU A 86 5.15 -12.13 14.25
CA GLU A 86 6.54 -11.69 14.39
C GLU A 86 7.50 -12.82 13.99
N ALA A 87 8.59 -12.46 13.32
CA ALA A 87 9.58 -13.41 12.82
C ALA A 87 10.21 -14.31 13.90
N LEU A 88 10.14 -13.90 15.17
CA LEU A 88 10.69 -14.62 16.31
C LEU A 88 9.59 -15.09 17.28
N ALA A 89 8.32 -15.09 16.87
CA ALA A 89 7.25 -15.61 17.70
C ALA A 89 7.45 -17.12 17.93
N LEU A 90 7.40 -17.54 19.19
CA LEU A 90 7.49 -18.98 19.54
C LEU A 90 6.28 -19.75 19.03
N GLU A 91 5.13 -19.10 18.99
CA GLU A 91 3.87 -19.64 18.48
C GLU A 91 3.30 -18.68 17.44
N PRO A 92 3.69 -18.84 16.16
CA PRO A 92 3.14 -17.99 15.11
C PRO A 92 1.65 -18.25 14.93
N VAL A 93 0.89 -17.19 14.72
CA VAL A 93 -0.54 -17.29 14.45
C VAL A 93 -0.75 -17.97 13.10
N SER A 94 -1.37 -19.14 13.13
CA SER A 94 -1.68 -19.89 11.91
C SER A 94 -2.88 -19.25 11.19
N PRO A 95 -2.81 -18.99 9.88
CA PRO A 95 -3.98 -18.56 9.09
C PRO A 95 -5.16 -19.53 9.26
N LYS A 96 -4.88 -20.83 9.33
CA LYS A 96 -5.90 -21.87 9.54
C LYS A 96 -6.60 -21.75 10.90
N ALA A 97 -5.87 -21.40 11.97
CA ALA A 97 -6.46 -21.17 13.28
C ALA A 97 -7.35 -19.91 13.26
N LEU A 98 -6.87 -18.82 12.65
CA LEU A 98 -7.67 -17.60 12.51
C LEU A 98 -8.94 -17.82 11.67
N MET A 99 -8.89 -18.68 10.63
CA MET A 99 -10.09 -19.02 9.84
C MET A 99 -11.17 -19.71 10.69
N GLN A 100 -10.82 -20.35 11.80
CA GLN A 100 -11.80 -20.93 12.72
C GLN A 100 -12.43 -19.87 13.64
N GLU A 101 -11.70 -18.78 13.92
CA GLU A 101 -12.16 -17.68 14.78
C GLU A 101 -12.97 -16.65 13.99
N CYS A 102 -12.61 -16.38 12.72
CA CYS A 102 -13.20 -15.33 11.89
C CYS A 102 -14.48 -15.71 11.15
N LYS A 103 -15.29 -16.63 11.70
CA LYS A 103 -16.57 -17.06 11.07
C LYS A 103 -17.40 -15.86 10.61
N ASP A 104 -18.09 -16.01 9.48
CA ASP A 104 -18.91 -14.98 8.83
C ASP A 104 -18.16 -13.70 8.42
N SER A 105 -16.85 -13.80 8.27
CA SER A 105 -15.93 -12.72 7.99
C SER A 105 -14.91 -13.12 6.93
N TYR A 106 -13.96 -12.22 6.67
CA TYR A 106 -12.85 -12.46 5.76
C TYR A 106 -11.51 -12.32 6.49
N LEU A 107 -10.54 -13.15 6.11
CA LEU A 107 -9.15 -13.08 6.56
C LEU A 107 -8.26 -12.59 5.42
N LEU A 108 -7.67 -11.42 5.58
CA LEU A 108 -6.66 -10.88 4.67
C LEU A 108 -5.27 -11.13 5.25
N GLN A 109 -4.51 -12.01 4.62
CA GLN A 109 -3.10 -12.22 4.93
C GLN A 109 -2.24 -11.36 4.03
N THR A 110 -1.32 -10.60 4.61
CA THR A 110 -0.37 -9.74 3.89
C THR A 110 1.06 -10.03 4.32
N ALA A 111 1.95 -10.18 3.35
CA ALA A 111 3.38 -10.37 3.57
C ALA A 111 4.20 -9.51 2.60
N VAL A 112 5.40 -9.12 3.00
CA VAL A 112 6.41 -8.60 2.08
C VAL A 112 6.99 -9.80 1.32
N SER A 113 6.72 -9.86 0.01
CA SER A 113 7.17 -10.96 -0.85
C SER A 113 8.48 -10.68 -1.55
N GLY A 114 8.90 -9.42 -1.63
CA GLY A 114 10.17 -9.05 -2.26
C GLY A 114 10.59 -7.62 -1.93
N LYS A 115 11.90 -7.40 -2.03
CA LYS A 115 12.52 -6.09 -1.95
C LYS A 115 13.65 -6.03 -2.97
N SER A 116 13.71 -4.97 -3.75
CA SER A 116 14.85 -4.65 -4.60
C SER A 116 15.35 -3.24 -4.32
N GLU A 117 16.65 -3.06 -4.41
CA GLU A 117 17.29 -1.75 -4.28
C GLU A 117 18.06 -1.46 -5.57
N THR A 118 17.83 -0.29 -6.13
CA THR A 118 18.54 0.19 -7.30
C THR A 118 19.35 1.43 -6.92
N THR A 119 20.66 1.35 -7.04
CA THR A 119 21.56 2.49 -6.85
C THR A 119 21.88 3.10 -8.21
N GLN A 120 21.63 4.38 -8.36
CA GLN A 120 21.96 5.13 -9.56
C GLN A 120 23.31 5.79 -9.39
N TYR A 121 24.18 5.62 -10.39
CA TYR A 121 25.49 6.23 -10.43
C TYR A 121 25.55 7.23 -11.56
N ASP A 122 26.24 8.34 -11.34
CA ASP A 122 26.63 9.25 -12.41
C ASP A 122 27.68 8.56 -13.29
N ALA A 123 27.37 8.44 -14.57
CA ALA A 123 28.22 7.73 -15.52
C ALA A 123 29.60 8.40 -15.75
N SER A 124 29.72 9.69 -15.46
CA SER A 124 30.95 10.45 -15.66
C SER A 124 31.87 10.51 -14.43
N THR A 125 31.28 10.53 -13.24
CA THR A 125 32.01 10.67 -11.98
C THR A 125 32.04 9.39 -11.14
N GLY A 126 31.19 8.41 -11.44
CA GLY A 126 30.98 7.20 -10.63
C GLY A 126 30.35 7.47 -9.27
N MET A 127 29.90 8.70 -9.03
CA MET A 127 29.26 9.06 -7.77
C MET A 127 27.83 8.52 -7.69
N VAL A 128 27.42 8.13 -6.48
CA VAL A 128 26.03 7.73 -6.22
C VAL A 128 25.11 8.94 -6.36
N MET A 129 24.21 8.90 -7.34
CA MET A 129 23.21 9.94 -7.60
C MET A 129 21.95 9.76 -6.74
N GLY A 130 21.68 8.52 -6.32
CA GLY A 130 20.55 8.19 -5.49
C GLY A 130 20.34 6.69 -5.39
N SER A 131 19.47 6.30 -4.48
CA SER A 131 18.97 4.94 -4.37
C SER A 131 17.46 4.95 -4.31
N SER A 132 16.83 3.98 -4.97
CA SER A 132 15.40 3.72 -4.84
C SER A 132 15.19 2.29 -4.37
N SER A 133 14.27 2.12 -3.42
CA SER A 133 13.82 0.79 -2.99
C SER A 133 12.45 0.51 -3.59
N GLU A 134 12.30 -0.66 -4.19
CA GLU A 134 11.00 -1.20 -4.55
C GLU A 134 10.67 -2.32 -3.57
N VAL A 135 9.44 -2.31 -3.06
CA VAL A 135 8.91 -3.34 -2.16
C VAL A 135 7.68 -3.95 -2.80
N GLU A 136 7.65 -5.28 -2.80
CA GLU A 136 6.53 -6.05 -3.25
C GLU A 136 5.79 -6.64 -2.05
N TYR A 137 4.47 -6.42 -2.01
CA TYR A 137 3.57 -7.03 -1.05
C TYR A 137 2.65 -8.02 -1.77
N THR A 138 2.55 -9.21 -1.23
CA THR A 138 1.50 -10.16 -1.60
C THR A 138 0.42 -10.15 -0.53
N SER A 139 -0.83 -9.95 -0.95
CA SER A 139 -2.00 -10.02 -0.06
C SER A 139 -3.00 -11.03 -0.61
N VAL A 140 -3.52 -11.88 0.27
CA VAL A 140 -4.49 -12.93 -0.08
C VAL A 140 -5.65 -12.87 0.90
N MET A 141 -6.87 -12.78 0.40
CA MET A 141 -8.08 -12.78 1.22
C MET A 141 -8.82 -14.10 1.09
N TYR A 142 -9.19 -14.64 2.22
CA TYR A 142 -9.93 -15.88 2.36
C TYR A 142 -11.32 -15.61 2.91
N ASP A 143 -12.30 -16.31 2.42
CA ASP A 143 -13.60 -16.46 3.07
C ASP A 143 -13.44 -17.42 4.25
N CYS A 144 -13.71 -16.96 5.47
CA CYS A 144 -13.46 -17.73 6.68
C CYS A 144 -14.40 -18.93 6.83
N ASN A 145 -15.58 -18.91 6.21
CA ASN A 145 -16.51 -20.03 6.26
C ASN A 145 -16.08 -21.19 5.36
N THR A 146 -15.55 -20.85 4.17
CA THR A 146 -15.20 -21.86 3.17
C THR A 146 -13.72 -22.18 3.12
N GLY A 147 -12.87 -21.32 3.69
CA GLY A 147 -11.40 -21.39 3.60
C GLY A 147 -10.87 -21.13 2.18
N LYS A 148 -11.72 -20.69 1.25
CA LYS A 148 -11.33 -20.46 -0.13
C LYS A 148 -10.73 -19.06 -0.31
N VAL A 149 -9.75 -18.95 -1.19
CA VAL A 149 -9.24 -17.66 -1.64
C VAL A 149 -10.32 -16.97 -2.48
N VAL A 150 -10.68 -15.74 -2.08
CA VAL A 150 -11.69 -14.94 -2.77
C VAL A 150 -11.11 -13.69 -3.44
N TRP A 151 -9.92 -13.27 -3.01
CA TRP A 151 -9.20 -12.15 -3.60
C TRP A 151 -7.70 -12.31 -3.35
N LYS A 152 -6.90 -11.87 -4.32
CA LYS A 152 -5.43 -11.88 -4.22
C LYS A 152 -4.88 -10.67 -4.97
N THR A 153 -3.86 -10.03 -4.40
CA THR A 153 -3.13 -8.97 -5.08
C THR A 153 -1.63 -9.07 -4.86
N ILE A 154 -0.89 -8.57 -5.84
CA ILE A 154 0.53 -8.24 -5.73
C ILE A 154 0.63 -6.74 -5.93
N LEU A 155 1.14 -6.04 -4.94
CA LEU A 155 1.31 -4.60 -4.96
C LEU A 155 2.79 -4.26 -4.86
N LYS A 156 3.31 -3.59 -5.90
CA LYS A 156 4.67 -3.08 -5.93
C LYS A 156 4.65 -1.59 -5.67
N THR A 157 5.50 -1.12 -4.80
CA THR A 157 5.60 0.29 -4.43
C THR A 157 7.04 0.71 -4.28
N THR A 158 7.37 1.89 -4.80
CA THR A 158 8.68 2.52 -4.62
C THR A 158 8.63 3.54 -3.51
N GLY A 159 9.71 3.67 -2.76
CA GLY A 159 9.88 4.68 -1.73
C GLY A 159 10.36 4.15 -0.39
N MET A 160 10.42 5.04 0.60
CA MET A 160 10.82 4.71 1.96
C MET A 160 9.78 3.81 2.66
N GLU A 161 10.24 3.06 3.65
CA GLU A 161 9.46 2.05 4.40
C GLU A 161 8.07 2.52 4.83
N LEU A 162 7.99 3.71 5.43
CA LEU A 162 6.71 4.26 5.91
C LEU A 162 5.74 4.59 4.78
N TRP A 163 6.26 5.07 3.65
CA TRP A 163 5.43 5.40 2.48
C TRP A 163 4.94 4.14 1.78
N ALA A 164 5.78 3.10 1.74
CA ALA A 164 5.40 1.81 1.18
C ALA A 164 4.20 1.21 1.92
N GLN A 165 4.20 1.23 3.26
CA GLN A 165 3.09 0.76 4.09
C GLN A 165 1.80 1.54 3.83
N SER A 166 1.89 2.87 3.77
CA SER A 166 0.72 3.72 3.48
C SER A 166 0.17 3.47 2.08
N LYS A 167 1.04 3.29 1.08
CA LYS A 167 0.65 2.96 -0.30
C LYS A 167 0.00 1.59 -0.38
N LEU A 168 0.48 0.60 0.38
CA LEU A 168 -0.13 -0.72 0.46
C LEU A 168 -1.58 -0.62 0.90
N VAL A 169 -1.83 -0.07 2.10
CA VAL A 169 -3.18 -0.02 2.68
C VAL A 169 -4.10 0.82 1.80
N LYS A 170 -3.66 2.02 1.39
CA LYS A 170 -4.41 2.88 0.47
C LYS A 170 -4.72 2.19 -0.87
N GLY A 171 -3.75 1.45 -1.42
CA GLY A 171 -3.91 0.72 -2.68
C GLY A 171 -4.96 -0.38 -2.57
N ILE A 172 -4.96 -1.14 -1.49
CA ILE A 172 -5.95 -2.20 -1.25
C ILE A 172 -7.36 -1.61 -1.11
N PHE A 173 -7.55 -0.58 -0.29
CA PHE A 173 -8.86 0.07 -0.16
C PHE A 173 -9.34 0.70 -1.47
N LYS A 174 -8.43 1.33 -2.23
CA LYS A 174 -8.75 1.83 -3.56
C LYS A 174 -9.23 0.70 -4.48
N ASP A 175 -8.55 -0.44 -4.50
CA ASP A 175 -8.95 -1.61 -5.28
C ASP A 175 -10.33 -2.14 -4.84
N PHE A 176 -10.60 -2.18 -3.54
CA PHE A 176 -11.90 -2.60 -3.02
C PHE A 176 -13.04 -1.70 -3.50
N HIS A 177 -12.86 -0.38 -3.53
CA HIS A 177 -13.87 0.55 -4.04
C HIS A 177 -14.02 0.48 -5.55
N GLU A 178 -12.93 0.52 -6.31
CA GLU A 178 -12.95 0.48 -7.78
C GLU A 178 -13.63 -0.80 -8.31
N ASN A 179 -13.61 -1.88 -7.53
CA ASN A 179 -14.18 -3.17 -7.91
C ASN A 179 -15.45 -3.51 -7.16
N GLN A 180 -16.03 -2.54 -6.46
CA GLN A 180 -17.28 -2.70 -5.71
C GLN A 180 -17.25 -3.82 -4.64
N ILE A 181 -16.05 -4.21 -4.20
CA ILE A 181 -15.84 -5.15 -3.09
C ILE A 181 -16.24 -4.49 -1.77
N LEU A 182 -15.99 -3.19 -1.65
CA LEU A 182 -16.43 -2.32 -0.57
C LEU A 182 -17.13 -1.12 -1.19
N LYS A 183 -18.39 -0.89 -0.83
CA LYS A 183 -19.20 0.21 -1.35
C LYS A 183 -18.98 1.47 -0.50
N GLU A 184 -18.99 2.62 -1.14
CA GLU A 184 -19.07 3.88 -0.42
C GLU A 184 -20.50 4.03 0.15
N GLU A 185 -20.60 4.27 1.45
CA GLU A 185 -21.86 4.72 2.02
C GLU A 185 -22.16 6.14 1.52
N LYS A 186 -23.35 6.32 0.95
CA LYS A 186 -23.86 7.61 0.46
C LYS A 186 -24.39 8.45 1.61
#